data_e29d2332b372fcb108bfbd90a0551702
#
_entry.id   e29d2332b372fcb108bfbd90a0551702
#
_cell.length_a   1.000
_cell.length_b   1.000
_cell.length_c   1.000
_cell.angle_alpha   90.00
_cell.angle_beta   90.00
_cell.angle_gamma   90.00
#
_symmetry.space_group_name_H-M   'P 1'
#
loop_
_entity.id
_entity.type
_entity.pdbx_description
1 polymer ?
#
loop_
_entity_poly.entity_id
_entity_poly.type
_entity_poly.pdbx_seq_one_letter_code
_entity_poly.pdbx_strand_id
1 'polypeptide(L)' 'MMDLFGKKRKAELNRLIGKKVRVCFKNTEMEGELFFSEIYTGFYFLEFENGGGIHFGWRNVKKVEKICTRK' A
#
# COMPACT_ATOMS: atom_id res chain seq x y z
N MET A 1 0.86 -10.79 20.43
CA MET A 1 1.18 -11.08 19.97
C MET A 1 1.05 -11.09 18.81
N MET A 2 0.71 -11.01 18.27
CA MET A 2 0.54 -11.06 17.24
C MET A 2 0.85 -10.08 16.45
N ASP A 3 1.48 -9.25 16.64
CA ASP A 3 1.86 -8.24 15.91
C ASP A 3 2.88 -8.54 14.92
N LEU A 4 3.38 -9.73 14.83
CA LEU A 4 4.34 -10.09 13.89
C LEU A 4 3.87 -9.81 12.51
N PHE A 5 2.66 -10.19 12.16
CA PHE A 5 2.15 -9.92 10.84
C PHE A 5 2.00 -8.46 10.58
N GLY A 6 1.51 -7.73 11.55
CA GLY A 6 1.31 -6.32 11.38
C GLY A 6 2.61 -5.58 11.17
N LYS A 7 3.62 -5.94 11.93
CA LYS A 7 4.89 -5.32 11.79
C LYS A 7 5.50 -5.60 10.45
N LYS A 8 5.42 -6.82 9.99
CA LYS A 8 5.96 -7.18 8.72
C LYS A 8 5.29 -6.46 7.60
N ARG A 9 3.96 -6.40 7.62
CA ARG A 9 3.22 -5.73 6.57
C ARG A 9 3.51 -4.25 6.55
N LYS A 10 3.56 -3.65 7.72
CA LYS A 10 3.87 -2.23 7.80
C LYS A 10 5.27 -1.94 7.29
N ALA A 11 6.22 -2.79 7.62
CA ALA A 11 7.58 -2.59 7.15
C ALA A 11 7.64 -2.67 5.63
N GLU A 12 6.91 -3.59 5.04
CA GLU A 12 6.87 -3.70 3.60
C GLU A 12 6.29 -2.46 2.98
N LEU A 13 5.18 -2.00 3.52
CA LEU A 13 4.54 -0.81 2.97
C LEU A 13 5.42 0.41 3.15
N ASN A 14 6.01 0.56 4.33
CA ASN A 14 6.86 1.71 4.57
C ASN A 14 8.06 1.77 3.64
N ARG A 15 8.57 0.61 3.30
CA ARG A 15 9.72 0.56 2.43
C ARG A 15 9.38 0.96 1.00
N LEU A 16 8.12 0.86 0.64
CA LEU A 16 7.69 1.16 -0.72
C LEU A 16 7.03 2.51 -0.87
N ILE A 17 7.06 3.33 0.17
CA ILE A 17 6.50 4.67 0.09
C ILE A 17 7.18 5.45 -1.03
N GLY A 18 6.39 6.10 -1.86
CA GLY A 18 6.91 6.87 -2.98
C GLY A 18 7.15 6.06 -4.23
N LYS A 19 6.90 4.76 -4.17
CA LYS A 19 7.14 3.90 -5.32
C LYS A 19 5.84 3.40 -5.89
N LYS A 20 5.89 2.97 -7.13
CA LYS A 20 4.72 2.43 -7.77
C LYS A 20 4.58 0.98 -7.35
N VAL A 21 3.41 0.62 -6.86
CA VAL A 21 3.20 -0.72 -6.32
C VAL A 21 1.86 -1.28 -6.77
N ARG A 22 1.74 -2.59 -6.63
CA ARG A 22 0.47 -3.26 -6.79
C ARG A 22 0.08 -3.78 -5.41
N VAL A 23 -1.09 -3.39 -4.94
CA VAL A 23 -1.58 -3.80 -3.65
C VAL A 23 -2.74 -4.77 -3.86
N CYS A 24 -2.61 -5.94 -3.27
CA CYS A 24 -3.65 -6.96 -3.37
C CYS A 24 -4.46 -6.93 -2.11
N PHE A 25 -5.75 -6.70 -2.27
CA PHE A 25 -6.69 -6.75 -1.16
C PHE A 25 -7.41 -8.08 -1.22
N LYS A 26 -8.38 -8.25 -0.36
CA LYS A 26 -9.06 -9.52 -0.28
C LYS A 26 -9.72 -9.92 -1.59
N ASN A 27 -10.39 -9.01 -2.23
CA ASN A 27 -11.13 -9.33 -3.43
C ASN A 27 -10.69 -8.54 -4.65
N THR A 28 -9.64 -7.79 -4.57
CA THR A 28 -9.28 -6.96 -5.70
C THR A 28 -7.82 -6.56 -5.62
N GLU A 29 -7.30 -6.05 -6.70
CA GLU A 29 -5.94 -5.53 -6.75
C GLU A 29 -5.98 -4.14 -7.32
N MET A 30 -5.08 -3.32 -6.89
CA MET A 30 -4.98 -1.96 -7.39
C MET A 30 -3.53 -1.57 -7.52
N GLU A 31 -3.25 -0.71 -8.48
CA GLU A 31 -1.89 -0.24 -8.72
C GLU A 31 -1.84 1.26 -8.61
N GLY A 32 -0.76 1.76 -8.09
CA GLY A 32 -0.58 3.19 -7.99
C GLY A 32 0.66 3.51 -7.19
N GLU A 33 0.81 4.77 -6.87
CA GLU A 33 1.94 5.22 -6.09
C GLU A 33 1.56 5.22 -4.62
N LEU A 34 2.42 4.72 -3.79
CA LEU A 34 2.10 4.53 -2.38
C LEU A 34 2.60 5.68 -1.54
N PHE A 35 1.74 6.18 -0.66
CA PHE A 35 2.09 7.26 0.26
C PHE A 35 1.49 6.98 1.63
N PHE A 36 1.93 7.72 2.63
CA PHE A 36 1.25 7.70 3.90
C PHE A 36 -0.02 8.51 3.77
N SER A 37 -1.07 8.08 4.45
CA SER A 37 -2.31 8.84 4.44
C SER A 37 -2.12 10.10 5.27
N GLU A 38 -2.59 11.22 4.74
CA GLU A 38 -2.54 12.46 5.47
C GLU A 38 -3.78 12.69 6.29
N ILE A 39 -4.77 11.84 6.11
CA ILE A 39 -6.03 12.00 6.78
C ILE A 39 -6.17 11.06 7.96
N TYR A 40 -5.76 9.81 7.76
CA TYR A 40 -5.94 8.79 8.79
C TYR A 40 -4.60 8.32 9.30
N THR A 41 -4.33 8.55 10.57
CA THR A 41 -3.07 8.15 11.18
C THR A 41 -2.90 6.63 11.06
N GLY A 42 -1.74 6.21 10.62
CA GLY A 42 -1.47 4.79 10.52
C GLY A 42 -2.00 4.15 9.26
N PHE A 43 -2.64 4.92 8.40
CA PHE A 43 -3.16 4.40 7.15
C PHE A 43 -2.24 4.82 6.01
N TYR A 44 -2.50 4.24 4.85
CA TYR A 44 -1.73 4.51 3.64
C TYR A 44 -2.66 5.02 2.57
N PHE A 45 -2.08 5.63 1.56
CA PHE A 45 -2.85 6.16 0.45
C PHE A 45 -2.23 5.66 -0.84
N LEU A 46 -3.06 5.11 -1.71
CA LEU A 46 -2.61 4.66 -3.01
C LEU A 46 -3.17 5.59 -4.05
N GLU A 47 -2.29 6.27 -4.77
CA GLU A 47 -2.70 7.26 -5.75
C GLU A 47 -2.71 6.61 -7.12
N PHE A 48 -3.85 6.63 -7.80
CA PHE A 48 -3.99 6.00 -9.10
C PHE A 48 -3.50 6.94 -10.18
N GLU A 49 -3.20 6.34 -11.31
CA GLU A 49 -2.71 7.11 -12.42
C GLU A 49 -3.70 8.14 -12.91
N ASN A 50 -4.96 7.86 -12.82
CA ASN A 50 -5.99 8.78 -13.32
C ASN A 50 -6.30 9.91 -12.36
N GLY A 51 -5.59 9.98 -11.25
CA GLY A 51 -5.80 11.06 -10.31
C GLY A 51 -6.63 10.72 -9.10
N GLY A 52 -7.24 9.56 -9.09
CA GLY A 52 -7.99 9.12 -7.92
C GLY A 52 -7.10 8.39 -6.96
N GLY A 53 -7.68 7.88 -5.91
CA GLY A 53 -6.92 7.11 -4.96
C GLY A 53 -7.79 6.57 -3.85
N ILE A 54 -7.15 5.85 -2.94
CA ILE A 54 -7.88 5.23 -1.87
C ILE A 54 -7.01 5.16 -0.64
N HIS A 55 -7.61 5.36 0.53
CA HIS A 55 -6.92 5.21 1.81
C HIS A 55 -7.18 3.81 2.33
N PHE A 56 -6.18 3.18 2.90
CA PHE A 56 -6.37 1.83 3.41
C PHE A 56 -5.41 1.57 4.56
N GLY A 57 -5.77 0.63 5.41
CA GLY A 57 -4.93 0.22 6.51
C GLY A 57 -4.21 -1.06 6.16
N TRP A 58 -3.13 -1.35 6.88
CA TRP A 58 -2.35 -2.54 6.58
C TRP A 58 -3.16 -3.83 6.73
N ARG A 59 -4.19 -3.80 7.55
CA ARG A 59 -4.98 -5.00 7.77
C ARG A 59 -5.74 -5.47 6.56
N ASN A 60 -6.00 -4.54 5.65
CA ASN A 60 -6.73 -4.90 4.45
C ASN A 60 -5.84 -5.39 3.34
N VAL A 61 -4.55 -5.37 3.54
CA VAL A 61 -3.60 -5.71 2.50
C VAL A 61 -3.21 -7.17 2.61
N LYS A 62 -3.41 -7.91 1.53
CA LYS A 62 -2.99 -9.28 1.49
C LYS A 62 -1.55 -9.35 1.03
N LYS A 63 -1.18 -8.50 0.09
CA LYS A 63 0.14 -8.55 -0.49
C LYS A 63 0.44 -7.23 -1.15
N VAL A 64 1.67 -6.82 -1.12
CA VAL A 64 2.08 -5.61 -1.82
C VAL A 64 3.39 -5.92 -2.56
N GLU A 65 3.49 -5.46 -3.80
CA GLU A 65 4.66 -5.68 -4.62
C GLU A 65 5.08 -4.42 -5.30
N LYS A 66 6.35 -4.21 -5.42
CA LYS A 66 6.85 -3.09 -6.17
C LYS A 66 6.71 -3.39 -7.66
N ILE A 67 6.23 -2.44 -8.44
CA ILE A 67 6.13 -2.58 -9.87
C ILE A 67 7.36 -1.98 -10.50
N CYS A 68 8.06 -2.80 -11.25
CA CYS A 68 9.22 -2.32 -11.91
C CYS A 68 8.81 -1.76 -13.23
N THR A 69 8.97 -0.49 -13.43
CA THR A 69 8.65 0.02 -14.69
C THR A 69 9.90 0.21 -15.38
N ARG A 70 10.22 -0.30 -16.48
CA ARG A 70 11.35 -0.06 -17.07
C ARG A 70 11.07 0.42 -18.33
N LYS A 71 11.60 1.13 -18.82
CA LYS A 71 11.36 1.69 -19.93
C LYS A 71 12.13 1.61 -20.62
#